data_a4821e21542b337aa26eac397ef6e3fb
#
_entry.id   a4821e21542b337aa26eac397ef6e3fb
#
_cell.length_a   1.000
_cell.length_b   1.000
_cell.length_c   1.000
_cell.angle_alpha   90.00
_cell.angle_beta   90.00
_cell.angle_gamma   90.00
#
_symmetry.space_group_name_H-M   'P 1'
#
loop_
_entity.id
_entity.type
_entity.pdbx_description
1 polymer ?
#
loop_
_entity_poly.entity_id
_entity_poly.type
_entity_poly.pdbx_seq_one_letter_code
_entity_poly.pdbx_strand_id
1 'polypeptide(L)'
;MKVPELSGELALSRSGVDRVAERRTDADWLAKTWENPATRVFGISTEGKALVDEPSASLVLTGPDDAPEGIRCLLGVDPDGVAYFGVVAERLADAPGTPMSLRAAGGLLGGRDAGLMTHAVALEYWHVTHGYCPRCGNPTEVVSAGHVRTCPVDGSQHFPRVDPAVIMLVLDDAADPAEQRCLLGSQTVWPDGRYSTLAGFVEPGESLERAVAREVFEEVGVHVTEASYLASQPWPLPRSLMLGFFALAPNPEPVDFRDGEITAARWFTRGELADAAATGEIKLPGPISIARHLIETWYGDHLPGGW
;
A
#
# COMPACT_ATOMS: atom_id res chain seq x y z
N MET A 1 -6.41 8.18 24.28
CA MET A 1 -5.80 6.81 24.34
C MET A 1 -4.28 6.90 24.19
N LYS A 2 -3.46 6.14 24.95
CA LYS A 2 -2.02 6.07 24.71
C LYS A 2 -1.81 5.10 23.54
N VAL A 3 -1.31 5.62 22.41
CA VAL A 3 -1.04 4.81 21.20
C VAL A 3 0.26 4.05 21.43
N PRO A 4 0.27 2.71 21.33
CA PRO A 4 1.50 1.94 21.38
C PRO A 4 2.38 2.21 20.13
N GLU A 5 3.67 1.92 20.21
CA GLU A 5 4.53 1.96 19.03
C GLU A 5 4.16 0.82 18.07
N LEU A 6 4.26 1.10 16.76
CA LEU A 6 3.96 0.11 15.73
C LEU A 6 4.85 -1.13 15.88
N SER A 7 4.23 -2.31 15.88
CA SER A 7 4.96 -3.57 15.87
C SER A 7 5.63 -3.81 14.50
N GLY A 8 6.95 -3.63 14.45
CA GLY A 8 7.74 -3.87 13.25
C GLY A 8 7.63 -2.80 12.16
N GLU A 9 8.29 -3.03 11.04
CA GLU A 9 8.35 -2.12 9.90
C GLU A 9 7.35 -2.56 8.81
N LEU A 10 6.55 -1.60 8.32
CA LEU A 10 5.59 -1.87 7.24
C LEU A 10 6.30 -2.19 5.92
N ALA A 11 6.07 -3.37 5.39
CA ALA A 11 6.78 -3.90 4.23
C ALA A 11 6.83 -2.96 3.01
N LEU A 12 5.71 -2.32 2.66
CA LEU A 12 5.60 -1.43 1.50
C LEU A 12 5.97 0.03 1.81
N SER A 13 6.23 0.39 3.07
CA SER A 13 6.69 1.73 3.47
C SER A 13 8.20 1.86 3.52
N ARG A 14 8.92 0.74 3.33
CA ARG A 14 10.39 0.73 3.32
C ARG A 14 10.93 1.48 2.12
N SER A 15 12.06 2.15 2.29
CA SER A 15 12.76 2.84 1.21
C SER A 15 14.27 2.77 1.48
N GLY A 16 15.04 2.53 0.44
CA GLY A 16 16.49 2.54 0.49
C GLY A 16 17.11 3.54 -0.49
N VAL A 17 16.31 4.46 -1.03
CA VAL A 17 16.74 5.44 -2.03
C VAL A 17 16.20 6.84 -1.73
N ASP A 18 16.99 7.86 -2.06
CA ASP A 18 16.51 9.23 -2.20
C ASP A 18 15.80 9.35 -3.56
N ARG A 19 14.60 9.91 -3.56
CA ARG A 19 13.78 10.06 -4.78
C ARG A 19 14.29 11.12 -5.73
N VAL A 20 15.26 11.95 -5.33
CA VAL A 20 15.93 13.04 -6.09
C VAL A 20 14.96 13.82 -6.98
N ALA A 21 13.85 14.26 -6.39
CA ALA A 21 12.73 14.86 -7.12
C ALA A 21 13.16 16.12 -7.92
N GLU A 22 14.13 16.87 -7.44
CA GLU A 22 14.72 18.06 -8.08
C GLU A 22 15.49 17.73 -9.39
N ARG A 23 15.89 16.45 -9.57
CA ARG A 23 16.59 16.00 -10.78
C ARG A 23 15.68 15.56 -11.92
N ARG A 24 14.38 15.39 -11.65
CA ARG A 24 13.43 14.84 -12.64
C ARG A 24 13.22 15.73 -13.88
N THR A 25 13.60 16.99 -13.84
CA THR A 25 13.52 17.93 -14.95
C THR A 25 14.88 18.28 -15.56
N ASP A 26 15.98 17.74 -15.03
CA ASP A 26 17.34 17.94 -15.51
C ASP A 26 17.65 16.91 -16.62
N ALA A 27 17.38 17.29 -17.87
CA ALA A 27 17.52 16.38 -19.03
C ALA A 27 18.97 15.88 -19.22
N ASP A 28 19.97 16.76 -19.00
CA ASP A 28 21.37 16.40 -19.14
C ASP A 28 21.82 15.42 -18.06
N TRP A 29 21.39 15.64 -16.84
CA TRP A 29 21.65 14.70 -15.73
C TRP A 29 20.97 13.35 -15.97
N LEU A 30 19.71 13.35 -16.39
CA LEU A 30 18.96 12.12 -16.69
C LEU A 30 19.61 11.30 -17.82
N ALA A 31 20.06 11.95 -18.89
CA ALA A 31 20.74 11.28 -19.99
C ALA A 31 22.04 10.63 -19.52
N LYS A 32 22.91 11.39 -18.83
CA LYS A 32 24.16 10.87 -18.27
C LYS A 32 23.95 9.76 -17.25
N THR A 33 22.90 9.87 -16.44
CA THR A 33 22.55 8.86 -15.45
C THR A 33 22.07 7.59 -16.12
N TRP A 34 21.26 7.69 -17.18
CA TRP A 34 20.83 6.51 -17.96
C TRP A 34 22.01 5.82 -18.66
N GLU A 35 22.97 6.54 -19.20
CA GLU A 35 24.17 6.00 -19.88
C GLU A 35 25.20 5.40 -18.89
N ASN A 36 25.05 5.66 -17.59
CA ASN A 36 25.98 5.14 -16.59
C ASN A 36 25.80 3.60 -16.40
N PRO A 37 26.86 2.78 -16.62
CA PRO A 37 26.77 1.33 -16.46
C PRO A 37 26.48 0.87 -15.01
N ALA A 38 26.66 1.75 -14.02
CA ALA A 38 26.27 1.49 -12.64
C ALA A 38 24.76 1.60 -12.40
N THR A 39 24.01 2.27 -13.28
CA THR A 39 22.56 2.40 -13.19
C THR A 39 21.88 1.04 -13.22
N ARG A 40 20.83 0.89 -12.44
CA ARG A 40 20.04 -0.34 -12.34
C ARG A 40 18.62 -0.10 -12.82
N VAL A 41 18.12 -1.04 -13.61
CA VAL A 41 16.82 -0.97 -14.26
C VAL A 41 16.07 -2.27 -14.04
N PHE A 42 14.76 -2.17 -13.84
CA PHE A 42 13.86 -3.33 -13.91
C PHE A 42 12.56 -2.98 -14.65
N GLY A 43 11.98 -3.98 -15.29
CA GLY A 43 10.69 -3.83 -15.97
C GLY A 43 9.51 -4.02 -15.02
N ILE A 44 8.46 -3.22 -15.22
CA ILE A 44 7.12 -3.47 -14.69
C ILE A 44 6.19 -3.69 -15.89
N SER A 45 5.53 -4.87 -15.94
CA SER A 45 4.53 -5.12 -16.97
C SER A 45 3.27 -4.28 -16.73
N THR A 46 2.47 -4.06 -17.78
CA THR A 46 1.16 -3.39 -17.69
C THR A 46 0.11 -4.13 -16.82
N GLU A 47 0.49 -5.25 -16.24
CA GLU A 47 -0.27 -5.99 -15.22
C GLU A 47 0.28 -5.78 -13.79
N GLY A 48 1.24 -4.88 -13.60
CA GLY A 48 1.87 -4.59 -12.31
C GLY A 48 2.80 -5.69 -11.79
N LYS A 49 3.42 -6.48 -12.70
CA LYS A 49 4.37 -7.55 -12.33
C LYS A 49 5.80 -7.16 -12.64
N ALA A 50 6.75 -7.56 -11.78
CA ALA A 50 8.19 -7.48 -12.01
C ALA A 50 8.83 -8.85 -11.89
N LEU A 51 10.03 -9.02 -12.48
CA LEU A 51 10.83 -10.22 -12.28
C LEU A 51 11.50 -10.19 -10.90
N VAL A 52 11.32 -11.29 -10.17
CA VAL A 52 11.90 -11.50 -8.84
C VAL A 52 12.77 -12.75 -8.87
N ASP A 53 13.97 -12.65 -8.35
CA ASP A 53 14.81 -13.79 -7.99
C ASP A 53 14.41 -14.27 -6.59
N GLU A 54 13.60 -15.32 -6.55
CA GLU A 54 13.03 -15.83 -5.29
C GLU A 54 14.12 -16.33 -4.31
N PRO A 55 15.18 -17.05 -4.76
CA PRO A 55 16.25 -17.50 -3.87
C PRO A 55 16.96 -16.36 -3.13
N SER A 56 17.20 -15.23 -3.79
CA SER A 56 17.85 -14.06 -3.17
C SER A 56 16.86 -13.05 -2.59
N ALA A 57 15.56 -13.28 -2.77
CA ALA A 57 14.49 -12.35 -2.36
C ALA A 57 14.74 -10.92 -2.87
N SER A 58 15.10 -10.77 -4.14
CA SER A 58 15.47 -9.50 -4.75
C SER A 58 14.80 -9.28 -6.12
N LEU A 59 14.68 -8.02 -6.54
CA LEU A 59 14.32 -7.69 -7.91
C LEU A 59 15.43 -8.13 -8.88
N VAL A 60 15.04 -8.63 -10.05
CA VAL A 60 15.99 -8.86 -11.16
C VAL A 60 16.32 -7.50 -11.77
N LEU A 61 17.52 -7.02 -11.50
CA LEU A 61 18.03 -5.73 -11.97
C LEU A 61 19.00 -5.95 -13.13
N THR A 62 18.82 -5.16 -14.20
CA THR A 62 19.69 -5.15 -15.39
C THR A 62 20.44 -3.82 -15.52
N GLY A 63 21.33 -3.73 -16.48
CA GLY A 63 21.85 -2.44 -16.94
C GLY A 63 20.86 -1.73 -17.88
N PRO A 64 21.12 -0.44 -18.20
CA PRO A 64 20.27 0.31 -19.14
C PRO A 64 20.22 -0.28 -20.56
N ASP A 65 21.28 -0.94 -21.01
CA ASP A 65 21.37 -1.55 -22.35
C ASP A 65 20.45 -2.78 -22.51
N ASP A 66 20.15 -3.45 -21.40
CA ASP A 66 19.26 -4.62 -21.34
C ASP A 66 17.84 -4.25 -20.88
N ALA A 67 17.55 -2.96 -20.75
CA ALA A 67 16.24 -2.49 -20.30
C ALA A 67 15.16 -2.77 -21.34
N PRO A 68 13.93 -3.16 -20.92
CA PRO A 68 12.82 -3.29 -21.86
C PRO A 68 12.44 -1.94 -22.45
N GLU A 69 11.83 -1.94 -23.65
CA GLU A 69 11.24 -0.74 -24.22
C GLU A 69 9.99 -0.32 -23.44
N GLY A 70 9.86 0.99 -23.14
CA GLY A 70 8.71 1.49 -22.42
C GLY A 70 8.91 2.86 -21.77
N ILE A 71 8.01 3.21 -20.84
CA ILE A 71 8.08 4.47 -20.10
C ILE A 71 9.11 4.35 -18.98
N ARG A 72 10.16 5.16 -19.07
CA ARG A 72 11.22 5.24 -18.06
C ARG A 72 10.80 6.10 -16.89
N CYS A 73 10.85 5.55 -15.67
CA CYS A 73 10.53 6.24 -14.44
C CYS A 73 11.75 6.23 -13.52
N LEU A 74 12.31 7.40 -13.20
CA LEU A 74 13.37 7.50 -12.19
C LEU A 74 12.78 7.25 -10.80
N LEU A 75 13.24 6.23 -10.12
CA LEU A 75 12.74 5.85 -8.79
C LEU A 75 13.55 6.47 -7.66
N GLY A 76 14.86 6.67 -7.88
CA GLY A 76 15.73 7.31 -6.90
C GLY A 76 17.20 6.92 -7.08
N VAL A 77 18.01 7.38 -6.13
CA VAL A 77 19.45 7.11 -6.02
C VAL A 77 19.73 6.59 -4.61
N ASP A 78 20.49 5.51 -4.49
CA ASP A 78 20.88 4.99 -3.18
C ASP A 78 22.06 5.77 -2.56
N PRO A 79 22.43 5.48 -1.28
CA PRO A 79 23.55 6.14 -0.62
C PRO A 79 24.92 5.93 -1.31
N ASP A 80 25.06 4.89 -2.13
CA ASP A 80 26.28 4.60 -2.88
C ASP A 80 26.30 5.33 -4.24
N GLY A 81 25.26 6.10 -4.56
CA GLY A 81 25.13 6.88 -5.78
C GLY A 81 24.61 6.08 -6.98
N VAL A 82 24.10 4.88 -6.78
CA VAL A 82 23.48 4.05 -7.83
C VAL A 82 22.07 4.54 -8.09
N ALA A 83 21.77 4.89 -9.34
CA ALA A 83 20.43 5.28 -9.78
C ALA A 83 19.59 4.06 -10.16
N TYR A 84 18.30 4.13 -9.81
CA TYR A 84 17.31 3.08 -10.09
C TYR A 84 16.18 3.61 -10.96
N PHE A 85 15.89 2.88 -12.04
CA PHE A 85 14.76 3.15 -12.92
C PHE A 85 13.82 1.96 -12.98
N GLY A 86 12.51 2.24 -12.96
CA GLY A 86 11.47 1.32 -13.39
C GLY A 86 11.09 1.62 -14.84
N VAL A 87 10.89 0.61 -15.66
CA VAL A 87 10.39 0.78 -17.01
C VAL A 87 9.04 0.11 -17.14
N VAL A 88 8.00 0.92 -17.38
CA VAL A 88 6.65 0.41 -17.65
C VAL A 88 6.63 -0.10 -19.10
N ALA A 89 6.49 -1.40 -19.26
CA ALA A 89 6.65 -2.08 -20.53
C ALA A 89 5.52 -3.09 -20.79
N GLU A 90 5.20 -3.34 -22.06
CA GLU A 90 4.25 -4.40 -22.43
C GLU A 90 4.81 -5.80 -22.13
N ARG A 91 6.13 -5.96 -22.22
CA ARG A 91 6.85 -7.21 -21.95
C ARG A 91 7.97 -6.95 -20.97
N LEU A 92 8.13 -7.87 -20.02
CA LEU A 92 9.31 -7.90 -19.16
C LEU A 92 10.55 -8.30 -19.97
N ALA A 93 11.73 -7.96 -19.46
CA ALA A 93 13.00 -8.38 -20.05
C ALA A 93 13.08 -9.92 -20.12
N ASP A 94 13.79 -10.44 -21.11
CA ASP A 94 14.12 -11.87 -21.19
C ASP A 94 15.31 -12.17 -20.26
N ALA A 95 15.01 -12.26 -18.98
CA ALA A 95 15.97 -12.48 -17.91
C ALA A 95 15.45 -13.55 -16.94
N PRO A 96 16.33 -14.31 -16.27
CA PRO A 96 15.91 -15.29 -15.27
C PRO A 96 15.21 -14.61 -14.11
N GLY A 97 14.09 -15.21 -13.65
CA GLY A 97 13.27 -14.71 -12.54
C GLY A 97 11.81 -15.07 -12.72
N THR A 98 11.04 -14.97 -11.63
CA THR A 98 9.60 -15.24 -11.61
C THR A 98 8.83 -13.94 -11.72
N PRO A 99 7.91 -13.77 -12.69
CA PRO A 99 7.02 -12.61 -12.73
C PRO A 99 6.07 -12.58 -11.52
N MET A 100 6.27 -11.66 -10.61
CA MET A 100 5.48 -11.54 -9.38
C MET A 100 4.77 -10.19 -9.28
N SER A 101 3.54 -10.21 -8.74
CA SER A 101 2.84 -8.98 -8.34
C SER A 101 3.41 -8.43 -7.04
N LEU A 102 3.22 -7.13 -6.79
CA LEU A 102 3.63 -6.50 -5.52
C LEU A 102 3.00 -7.19 -4.29
N ARG A 103 1.75 -7.67 -4.40
CA ARG A 103 1.09 -8.40 -3.31
C ARG A 103 1.83 -9.69 -2.94
N ALA A 104 2.35 -10.40 -3.94
CA ALA A 104 3.10 -11.63 -3.71
C ALA A 104 4.55 -11.38 -3.28
N ALA A 105 5.21 -10.38 -3.89
CA ALA A 105 6.63 -10.11 -3.69
C ALA A 105 6.96 -9.19 -2.51
N GLY A 106 6.05 -8.25 -2.16
CA GLY A 106 6.37 -7.16 -1.24
C GLY A 106 6.76 -7.59 0.18
N GLY A 107 6.29 -8.74 0.63
CA GLY A 107 6.70 -9.34 1.90
C GLY A 107 8.00 -10.17 1.82
N LEU A 108 8.40 -10.60 0.61
CA LEU A 108 9.62 -11.36 0.37
C LEU A 108 10.83 -10.46 0.15
N LEU A 109 10.63 -9.37 -0.60
CA LEU A 109 11.71 -8.47 -1.03
C LEU A 109 12.37 -7.76 0.16
N GLY A 110 13.68 -7.52 0.06
CA GLY A 110 14.42 -6.62 0.95
C GLY A 110 13.88 -5.19 0.90
N GLY A 111 14.14 -4.37 1.93
CA GLY A 111 13.53 -3.05 2.09
C GLY A 111 13.67 -2.12 0.89
N ARG A 112 14.88 -2.04 0.29
CA ARG A 112 15.12 -1.25 -0.93
C ARG A 112 14.23 -1.72 -2.08
N ASP A 113 14.27 -2.99 -2.38
CA ASP A 113 13.60 -3.57 -3.57
C ASP A 113 12.06 -3.53 -3.41
N ALA A 114 11.55 -3.76 -2.20
CA ALA A 114 10.14 -3.57 -1.89
C ALA A 114 9.69 -2.11 -2.11
N GLY A 115 10.50 -1.15 -1.67
CA GLY A 115 10.23 0.28 -1.90
C GLY A 115 10.28 0.68 -3.37
N LEU A 116 11.28 0.19 -4.12
CA LEU A 116 11.40 0.42 -5.56
C LEU A 116 10.20 -0.17 -6.32
N MET A 117 9.82 -1.42 -6.03
CA MET A 117 8.67 -2.07 -6.66
C MET A 117 7.36 -1.37 -6.31
N THR A 118 7.16 -0.96 -5.05
CA THR A 118 5.98 -0.20 -4.61
C THR A 118 5.83 1.10 -5.40
N HIS A 119 6.92 1.84 -5.58
CA HIS A 119 6.92 3.10 -6.34
C HIS A 119 6.66 2.85 -7.83
N ALA A 120 7.32 1.86 -8.42
CA ALA A 120 7.18 1.55 -9.84
C ALA A 120 5.76 1.06 -10.20
N VAL A 121 5.14 0.20 -9.36
CA VAL A 121 3.76 -0.28 -9.55
C VAL A 121 2.76 0.87 -9.45
N ALA A 122 2.97 1.81 -8.52
CA ALA A 122 2.12 3.01 -8.43
C ALA A 122 2.16 3.87 -9.70
N LEU A 123 3.36 4.06 -10.26
CA LEU A 123 3.55 4.82 -11.51
C LEU A 123 3.01 4.05 -12.72
N GLU A 124 3.27 2.73 -12.79
CA GLU A 124 2.73 1.87 -13.85
C GLU A 124 1.21 1.98 -13.94
N TYR A 125 0.49 1.71 -12.84
CA TYR A 125 -0.96 1.78 -12.82
C TYR A 125 -1.48 3.15 -13.26
N TRP A 126 -0.81 4.23 -12.82
CA TRP A 126 -1.18 5.56 -13.24
C TRP A 126 -0.94 5.80 -14.74
N HIS A 127 0.20 5.38 -15.30
CA HIS A 127 0.49 5.53 -16.72
C HIS A 127 -0.49 4.77 -17.60
N VAL A 128 -0.84 3.55 -17.21
CA VAL A 128 -1.79 2.69 -17.97
C VAL A 128 -3.21 3.28 -17.95
N THR A 129 -3.63 3.86 -16.83
CA THR A 129 -5.02 4.31 -16.65
C THR A 129 -5.25 5.80 -16.96
N HIS A 130 -4.20 6.60 -17.05
CA HIS A 130 -4.30 8.07 -17.20
C HIS A 130 -3.54 8.60 -18.44
N GLY A 131 -3.61 7.86 -19.54
CA GLY A 131 -2.96 8.23 -20.82
C GLY A 131 -3.54 9.47 -21.50
N TYR A 132 -4.73 9.92 -21.11
CA TYR A 132 -5.46 11.01 -21.75
C TYR A 132 -5.73 12.16 -20.79
N CYS A 133 -5.77 13.38 -21.35
CA CYS A 133 -6.09 14.59 -20.60
C CYS A 133 -7.57 14.57 -20.15
N PRO A 134 -7.88 14.69 -18.83
CA PRO A 134 -9.26 14.67 -18.34
C PRO A 134 -10.03 15.95 -18.71
N ARG A 135 -9.36 17.00 -19.22
CA ARG A 135 -10.01 18.26 -19.62
C ARG A 135 -10.42 18.28 -21.09
N CYS A 136 -9.61 17.72 -21.98
CA CYS A 136 -9.85 17.82 -23.42
C CYS A 136 -9.86 16.46 -24.15
N GLY A 137 -9.58 15.35 -23.47
CA GLY A 137 -9.60 14.00 -24.04
C GLY A 137 -8.41 13.65 -24.95
N ASN A 138 -7.44 14.55 -25.15
CA ASN A 138 -6.28 14.28 -26.00
C ASN A 138 -5.22 13.44 -25.27
N PRO A 139 -4.42 12.64 -26.00
CA PRO A 139 -3.28 11.94 -25.41
C PRO A 139 -2.32 12.91 -24.73
N THR A 140 -1.71 12.46 -23.64
CA THR A 140 -0.73 13.24 -22.86
C THR A 140 0.68 12.69 -23.04
N GLU A 141 1.68 13.56 -22.93
CA GLU A 141 3.09 13.23 -23.02
C GLU A 141 3.69 13.01 -21.64
N VAL A 142 4.59 12.02 -21.52
CA VAL A 142 5.32 11.73 -20.28
C VAL A 142 6.51 12.66 -20.16
N VAL A 143 6.60 13.36 -19.03
CA VAL A 143 7.71 14.28 -18.73
C VAL A 143 8.21 14.06 -17.29
N SER A 144 9.20 14.82 -16.85
CA SER A 144 9.76 14.77 -15.49
C SER A 144 10.11 13.35 -15.05
N ALA A 145 10.88 12.66 -15.89
CA ALA A 145 11.36 11.30 -15.64
C ALA A 145 10.25 10.32 -15.20
N GLY A 146 9.08 10.38 -15.86
CA GLY A 146 7.95 9.49 -15.60
C GLY A 146 6.98 9.95 -14.49
N HIS A 147 7.17 11.14 -13.91
CA HIS A 147 6.36 11.59 -12.76
C HIS A 147 5.30 12.63 -13.09
N VAL A 148 5.26 13.11 -14.33
CA VAL A 148 4.26 14.07 -14.81
C VAL A 148 3.82 13.69 -16.21
N ARG A 149 2.55 13.91 -16.53
CA ARG A 149 2.03 13.88 -17.89
C ARG A 149 1.52 15.27 -18.25
N THR A 150 1.89 15.75 -19.44
CA THR A 150 1.50 17.07 -19.91
C THR A 150 0.61 16.93 -21.15
N CYS A 151 -0.49 17.68 -21.17
CA CYS A 151 -1.34 17.75 -22.35
C CYS A 151 -0.71 18.71 -23.37
N PRO A 152 -0.38 18.26 -24.59
CA PRO A 152 0.20 19.13 -25.62
C PRO A 152 -0.79 20.15 -26.19
N VAL A 153 -2.11 19.96 -25.95
CA VAL A 153 -3.16 20.84 -26.50
C VAL A 153 -3.49 21.99 -25.56
N ASP A 154 -3.64 21.74 -24.26
CA ASP A 154 -4.06 22.76 -23.29
C ASP A 154 -2.96 23.11 -22.25
N GLY A 155 -1.81 22.45 -22.32
CA GLY A 155 -0.68 22.69 -21.42
C GLY A 155 -0.89 22.20 -19.98
N SER A 156 -2.02 21.57 -19.67
CA SER A 156 -2.29 21.08 -18.31
C SER A 156 -1.35 19.95 -17.91
N GLN A 157 -0.90 19.97 -16.66
CA GLN A 157 -0.08 18.94 -16.07
C GLN A 157 -0.94 18.01 -15.20
N HIS A 158 -0.65 16.72 -15.27
CA HIS A 158 -1.31 15.68 -14.51
C HIS A 158 -0.26 14.91 -13.73
N PHE A 159 -0.58 14.63 -12.47
CA PHE A 159 0.32 13.98 -11.51
C PHE A 159 -0.22 12.60 -11.13
N PRO A 160 0.64 11.68 -10.66
CA PRO A 160 0.20 10.39 -10.14
C PRO A 160 -0.86 10.56 -9.07
N ARG A 161 -1.93 9.77 -9.18
CA ARG A 161 -3.03 9.80 -8.24
C ARG A 161 -2.74 8.88 -7.05
N VAL A 162 -3.00 9.38 -5.85
CA VAL A 162 -2.97 8.63 -4.60
C VAL A 162 -4.28 8.89 -3.85
N ASP A 163 -5.06 7.86 -3.56
CA ASP A 163 -6.33 7.98 -2.88
C ASP A 163 -6.14 7.67 -1.38
N PRO A 164 -6.42 8.63 -0.47
CA PRO A 164 -6.33 8.39 0.96
C PRO A 164 -7.47 7.49 1.42
N ALA A 165 -7.13 6.46 2.21
CA ALA A 165 -8.08 5.57 2.86
C ALA A 165 -7.69 5.37 4.32
N VAL A 166 -8.65 5.56 5.24
CA VAL A 166 -8.44 5.24 6.64
C VAL A 166 -8.61 3.73 6.84
N ILE A 167 -7.84 3.17 7.75
CA ILE A 167 -7.95 1.79 8.19
C ILE A 167 -7.79 1.75 9.70
N MET A 168 -8.73 1.14 10.42
CA MET A 168 -8.77 1.29 11.85
C MET A 168 -9.07 0.00 12.60
N LEU A 169 -8.32 -0.23 13.67
CA LEU A 169 -8.69 -1.20 14.68
C LEU A 169 -9.56 -0.51 15.73
N VAL A 170 -10.83 -0.89 15.79
CA VAL A 170 -11.78 -0.36 16.76
C VAL A 170 -11.64 -1.11 18.08
N LEU A 171 -11.52 -0.38 19.19
CA LEU A 171 -11.31 -0.91 20.53
C LEU A 171 -12.45 -0.45 21.46
N ASP A 172 -12.84 -1.27 22.42
CA ASP A 172 -13.68 -0.81 23.52
C ASP A 172 -12.82 -0.13 24.62
N ASP A 173 -13.50 0.43 25.63
CA ASP A 173 -12.89 1.20 26.71
C ASP A 173 -12.68 0.39 28.00
N ALA A 174 -12.65 -0.95 27.92
CA ALA A 174 -12.42 -1.78 29.09
C ALA A 174 -11.09 -1.39 29.77
N ALA A 175 -11.15 -1.17 31.07
CA ALA A 175 -10.01 -0.68 31.87
C ALA A 175 -8.91 -1.76 32.03
N ASP A 176 -9.32 -3.02 32.09
CA ASP A 176 -8.38 -4.18 32.10
C ASP A 176 -7.97 -4.51 30.65
N PRO A 177 -6.67 -4.42 30.33
CA PRO A 177 -6.18 -4.81 29.00
C PRO A 177 -6.53 -6.25 28.61
N ALA A 178 -6.70 -7.16 29.56
CA ALA A 178 -7.07 -8.55 29.27
C ALA A 178 -8.54 -8.69 28.81
N GLU A 179 -9.40 -7.79 29.25
CA GLU A 179 -10.83 -7.75 28.90
C GLU A 179 -11.11 -6.81 27.72
N GLN A 180 -10.16 -5.93 27.37
CA GLN A 180 -10.31 -5.04 26.23
C GLN A 180 -10.47 -5.84 24.94
N ARG A 181 -11.48 -5.46 24.14
CA ARG A 181 -11.81 -6.12 22.88
C ARG A 181 -11.48 -5.25 21.68
N CYS A 182 -11.13 -5.90 20.59
CA CYS A 182 -11.05 -5.29 19.26
C CYS A 182 -12.20 -5.79 18.37
N LEU A 183 -12.65 -4.96 17.44
CA LEU A 183 -13.65 -5.31 16.43
C LEU A 183 -12.96 -5.66 15.11
N LEU A 184 -13.29 -6.83 14.56
CA LEU A 184 -12.89 -7.22 13.21
C LEU A 184 -14.12 -7.51 12.37
N GLY A 185 -14.06 -7.14 11.08
CA GLY A 185 -15.10 -7.35 10.09
C GLY A 185 -14.71 -8.33 8.99
N SER A 186 -15.72 -8.90 8.32
CA SER A 186 -15.59 -9.76 7.15
C SER A 186 -16.52 -9.26 6.05
N GLN A 187 -16.03 -9.22 4.82
CA GLN A 187 -16.78 -8.77 3.64
C GLN A 187 -17.40 -9.96 2.89
N THR A 188 -18.54 -9.74 2.23
CA THR A 188 -19.25 -10.75 1.42
C THR A 188 -18.37 -11.38 0.33
N VAL A 189 -17.46 -10.60 -0.25
CA VAL A 189 -16.61 -11.04 -1.36
C VAL A 189 -15.40 -11.85 -0.92
N TRP A 190 -15.17 -11.97 0.38
CA TRP A 190 -14.05 -12.75 0.92
C TRP A 190 -14.45 -14.22 1.14
N PRO A 191 -13.50 -15.15 1.00
CA PRO A 191 -13.68 -16.51 1.46
C PRO A 191 -14.02 -16.58 2.95
N ASP A 192 -14.79 -17.57 3.35
CA ASP A 192 -15.23 -17.78 4.71
C ASP A 192 -14.06 -17.78 5.71
N GLY A 193 -14.31 -17.20 6.86
CA GLY A 193 -13.36 -17.09 7.97
C GLY A 193 -12.31 -15.99 7.81
N ARG A 194 -12.29 -15.18 6.75
CA ARG A 194 -11.40 -14.03 6.64
C ARG A 194 -11.96 -12.84 7.42
N TYR A 195 -11.16 -12.32 8.34
CA TYR A 195 -11.47 -11.15 9.14
C TYR A 195 -10.34 -10.12 9.06
N SER A 196 -10.68 -8.86 9.03
CA SER A 196 -9.74 -7.73 9.01
C SER A 196 -10.26 -6.55 9.83
N THR A 197 -9.42 -5.55 9.98
CA THR A 197 -9.81 -4.21 10.43
C THR A 197 -10.72 -3.55 9.41
N LEU A 198 -11.58 -2.62 9.86
CA LEU A 198 -12.44 -1.80 8.99
C LEU A 198 -11.61 -0.78 8.23
N ALA A 199 -12.07 -0.39 7.04
CA ALA A 199 -11.34 0.56 6.20
C ALA A 199 -12.24 1.19 5.14
N GLY A 200 -12.09 2.50 4.90
CA GLY A 200 -12.80 3.17 3.83
C GLY A 200 -12.10 4.42 3.30
N PHE A 201 -12.60 4.96 2.21
CA PHE A 201 -12.00 6.13 1.58
C PHE A 201 -12.36 7.43 2.30
N VAL A 202 -11.39 8.34 2.33
CA VAL A 202 -11.62 9.71 2.80
C VAL A 202 -12.39 10.48 1.71
N GLU A 203 -13.49 11.13 2.09
CA GLU A 203 -14.29 11.93 1.19
C GLU A 203 -13.74 13.35 0.98
N PRO A 204 -14.05 14.02 -0.14
CA PRO A 204 -13.63 15.40 -0.36
C PRO A 204 -14.13 16.36 0.72
N GLY A 205 -13.20 17.04 1.39
CA GLY A 205 -13.53 18.01 2.46
C GLY A 205 -13.65 17.38 3.86
N GLU A 206 -13.39 16.09 3.98
CA GLU A 206 -13.44 15.36 5.25
C GLU A 206 -12.06 15.28 5.93
N SER A 207 -12.02 15.36 7.27
CA SER A 207 -10.79 15.04 8.02
C SER A 207 -10.65 13.53 8.26
N LEU A 208 -9.43 13.06 8.53
CA LEU A 208 -9.17 11.64 8.74
C LEU A 208 -9.95 11.08 9.94
N GLU A 209 -10.03 11.83 11.03
CA GLU A 209 -10.77 11.43 12.24
C GLU A 209 -12.28 11.31 11.96
N ARG A 210 -12.81 12.18 11.08
CA ARG A 210 -14.21 12.10 10.65
C ARG A 210 -14.45 10.91 9.73
N ALA A 211 -13.54 10.64 8.80
CA ALA A 211 -13.60 9.45 7.95
C ALA A 211 -13.59 8.16 8.80
N VAL A 212 -12.73 8.07 9.82
CA VAL A 212 -12.73 6.93 10.76
C VAL A 212 -14.08 6.76 11.44
N ALA A 213 -14.65 7.83 11.99
CA ALA A 213 -15.92 7.75 12.69
C ALA A 213 -17.09 7.41 11.75
N ARG A 214 -17.10 7.96 10.54
CA ARG A 214 -18.13 7.71 9.52
C ARG A 214 -18.09 6.27 9.03
N GLU A 215 -16.93 5.80 8.59
CA GLU A 215 -16.75 4.43 8.04
C GLU A 215 -17.13 3.37 9.09
N VAL A 216 -16.67 3.49 10.33
CA VAL A 216 -17.07 2.56 11.40
C VAL A 216 -18.58 2.56 11.63
N PHE A 217 -19.21 3.75 11.58
CA PHE A 217 -20.66 3.85 11.77
C PHE A 217 -21.44 3.29 10.56
N GLU A 218 -20.98 3.54 9.33
CA GLU A 218 -21.61 3.06 8.10
C GLU A 218 -21.50 1.55 7.95
N GLU A 219 -20.32 0.98 8.21
CA GLU A 219 -20.08 -0.45 8.07
C GLU A 219 -20.74 -1.30 9.17
N VAL A 220 -20.70 -0.83 10.44
CA VAL A 220 -21.05 -1.68 11.59
C VAL A 220 -21.94 -1.00 12.65
N GLY A 221 -22.39 0.23 12.45
CA GLY A 221 -23.28 0.97 13.35
C GLY A 221 -22.65 1.40 14.68
N VAL A 222 -21.34 1.28 14.83
CA VAL A 222 -20.62 1.57 16.09
C VAL A 222 -20.17 3.04 16.12
N HIS A 223 -20.38 3.72 17.25
CA HIS A 223 -19.94 5.10 17.44
C HIS A 223 -18.52 5.18 17.99
N VAL A 224 -17.64 5.85 17.25
CA VAL A 224 -16.27 6.16 17.65
C VAL A 224 -16.21 7.52 18.32
N THR A 225 -15.54 7.63 19.46
CA THR A 225 -15.36 8.86 20.23
C THR A 225 -13.96 9.45 20.11
N GLU A 226 -12.95 8.64 19.81
CA GLU A 226 -11.55 9.05 19.66
C GLU A 226 -10.91 8.24 18.53
N ALA A 227 -10.11 8.89 17.67
CA ALA A 227 -9.30 8.26 16.65
C ALA A 227 -7.85 8.72 16.80
N SER A 228 -6.93 7.78 16.95
CA SER A 228 -5.50 8.04 17.14
C SER A 228 -4.69 7.44 16.00
N TYR A 229 -3.99 8.29 15.24
CA TYR A 229 -3.13 7.87 14.13
C TYR A 229 -1.94 7.05 14.62
N LEU A 230 -1.64 5.96 13.92
CA LEU A 230 -0.49 5.09 14.22
C LEU A 230 0.58 5.18 13.13
N ALA A 231 0.23 4.86 11.88
CA ALA A 231 1.18 4.79 10.77
C ALA A 231 0.45 4.91 9.42
N SER A 232 1.23 5.06 8.33
CA SER A 232 0.69 4.98 6.97
C SER A 232 1.45 3.97 6.12
N GLN A 233 0.74 3.37 5.16
CA GLN A 233 1.30 2.41 4.22
C GLN A 233 0.86 2.73 2.79
N PRO A 234 1.80 2.94 1.83
CA PRO A 234 1.48 2.92 0.41
C PRO A 234 0.87 1.56 0.05
N TRP A 235 -0.27 1.59 -0.61
CA TRP A 235 -0.98 0.40 -1.07
C TRP A 235 -1.42 0.59 -2.53
N PRO A 236 -0.45 0.56 -3.49
CA PRO A 236 -0.75 0.79 -4.90
C PRO A 236 -1.44 -0.43 -5.55
N LEU A 237 -2.51 -0.89 -4.92
CA LEU A 237 -3.35 -2.02 -5.33
C LEU A 237 -4.84 -1.59 -5.27
N PRO A 238 -5.29 -0.63 -6.10
CA PRO A 238 -4.53 -0.02 -7.20
C PRO A 238 -3.74 1.26 -6.86
N ARG A 239 -4.16 2.11 -5.86
CA ARG A 239 -3.54 3.43 -5.66
C ARG A 239 -3.80 4.07 -4.29
N SER A 240 -4.08 3.27 -3.27
CA SER A 240 -4.40 3.80 -1.95
C SER A 240 -3.15 4.19 -1.15
N LEU A 241 -3.30 5.19 -0.30
CA LEU A 241 -2.47 5.41 0.87
C LEU A 241 -3.31 5.04 2.09
N MET A 242 -2.97 3.92 2.72
CA MET A 242 -3.64 3.47 3.94
C MET A 242 -3.14 4.28 5.13
N LEU A 243 -4.05 4.86 5.89
CA LEU A 243 -3.80 5.68 7.07
C LEU A 243 -4.34 4.94 8.29
N GLY A 244 -3.44 4.32 9.06
CA GLY A 244 -3.77 3.41 10.16
C GLY A 244 -4.08 4.13 11.46
N PHE A 245 -5.19 3.74 12.09
CA PHE A 245 -5.69 4.30 13.34
C PHE A 245 -6.04 3.23 14.35
N PHE A 246 -5.97 3.59 15.63
CA PHE A 246 -6.79 3.00 16.67
C PHE A 246 -8.00 3.90 16.90
N ALA A 247 -9.19 3.30 16.98
CA ALA A 247 -10.44 4.01 17.20
C ALA A 247 -11.10 3.51 18.50
N LEU A 248 -11.52 4.41 19.37
CA LEU A 248 -12.16 4.07 20.64
C LEU A 248 -13.69 4.16 20.53
N ALA A 249 -14.36 3.07 20.88
CA ALA A 249 -15.81 2.97 20.93
C ALA A 249 -16.24 2.53 22.36
N PRO A 250 -16.44 3.49 23.29
CA PRO A 250 -16.89 3.16 24.63
C PRO A 250 -18.32 2.59 24.58
N ASN A 251 -18.58 1.56 25.36
CA ASN A 251 -19.87 0.87 25.40
C ASN A 251 -20.34 0.39 24.01
N PRO A 252 -19.59 -0.51 23.38
CA PRO A 252 -19.92 -0.95 22.04
C PRO A 252 -21.33 -1.58 21.99
N GLU A 253 -22.20 -0.97 21.22
CA GLU A 253 -23.52 -1.49 20.91
C GLU A 253 -23.43 -2.75 20.04
N PRO A 254 -24.50 -3.53 19.93
CA PRO A 254 -24.57 -4.62 18.96
C PRO A 254 -24.28 -4.10 17.54
N VAL A 255 -23.52 -4.88 16.77
CA VAL A 255 -23.18 -4.55 15.40
C VAL A 255 -24.46 -4.49 14.54
N ASP A 256 -24.61 -3.42 13.77
CA ASP A 256 -25.70 -3.20 12.84
C ASP A 256 -25.14 -2.93 11.43
N PHE A 257 -25.22 -3.91 10.54
CA PHE A 257 -24.72 -3.84 9.16
C PHE A 257 -25.60 -2.94 8.32
N ARG A 258 -25.06 -1.81 7.83
CA ARG A 258 -25.87 -0.75 7.20
C ARG A 258 -25.67 -0.63 5.70
N ASP A 259 -24.45 -0.76 5.21
CA ASP A 259 -24.12 -0.60 3.80
C ASP A 259 -24.09 -1.90 3.00
N GLY A 260 -24.09 -3.05 3.69
CA GLY A 260 -24.03 -4.36 3.08
C GLY A 260 -22.62 -4.77 2.59
N GLU A 261 -21.60 -3.97 2.87
CA GLU A 261 -20.21 -4.29 2.56
C GLU A 261 -19.66 -5.31 3.57
N ILE A 262 -19.84 -5.03 4.86
CA ILE A 262 -19.53 -5.94 5.95
C ILE A 262 -20.74 -6.86 6.22
N THR A 263 -20.50 -8.17 6.24
CA THR A 263 -21.55 -9.19 6.47
C THR A 263 -21.39 -9.97 7.76
N ALA A 264 -20.20 -9.89 8.36
CA ALA A 264 -19.95 -10.42 9.70
C ALA A 264 -18.96 -9.50 10.41
N ALA A 265 -19.22 -9.20 11.67
CA ALA A 265 -18.28 -8.51 12.52
C ALA A 265 -18.37 -9.06 13.93
N ARG A 266 -17.23 -9.14 14.60
CA ARG A 266 -17.13 -9.73 15.93
C ARG A 266 -16.11 -8.98 16.79
N TRP A 267 -16.48 -8.78 18.06
CA TRP A 267 -15.61 -8.34 19.11
C TRP A 267 -14.79 -9.50 19.66
N PHE A 268 -13.48 -9.30 19.80
CA PHE A 268 -12.54 -10.29 20.32
C PHE A 268 -11.73 -9.70 21.47
N THR A 269 -11.67 -10.40 22.59
CA THR A 269 -10.57 -10.23 23.55
C THR A 269 -9.27 -10.77 22.96
N ARG A 270 -8.13 -10.46 23.57
CA ARG A 270 -6.85 -11.01 23.13
C ARG A 270 -6.82 -12.53 23.14
N GLY A 271 -7.40 -13.14 24.19
CA GLY A 271 -7.48 -14.61 24.30
C GLY A 271 -8.34 -15.22 23.21
N GLU A 272 -9.56 -14.71 23.00
CA GLU A 272 -10.47 -15.20 21.95
C GLU A 272 -9.87 -15.04 20.54
N LEU A 273 -9.16 -13.93 20.29
CA LEU A 273 -8.50 -13.70 19.00
C LEU A 273 -7.39 -14.72 18.75
N ALA A 274 -6.57 -14.97 19.76
CA ALA A 274 -5.48 -15.94 19.68
C ALA A 274 -6.01 -17.36 19.43
N ASP A 275 -7.03 -17.77 20.17
CA ASP A 275 -7.66 -19.10 20.04
C ASP A 275 -8.30 -19.29 18.67
N ALA A 276 -9.08 -18.31 18.20
CA ALA A 276 -9.73 -18.34 16.90
C ALA A 276 -8.72 -18.35 15.74
N ALA A 277 -7.62 -17.62 15.85
CA ALA A 277 -6.54 -17.64 14.86
C ALA A 277 -5.76 -18.98 14.89
N ALA A 278 -5.45 -19.51 16.07
CA ALA A 278 -4.72 -20.76 16.22
C ALA A 278 -5.51 -21.98 15.72
N THR A 279 -6.82 -22.00 15.93
CA THR A 279 -7.71 -23.08 15.44
C THR A 279 -8.05 -22.96 13.95
N GLY A 280 -7.76 -21.79 13.33
CA GLY A 280 -8.14 -21.48 11.95
C GLY A 280 -9.64 -21.16 11.79
N GLU A 281 -10.36 -20.91 12.88
CA GLU A 281 -11.73 -20.38 12.86
C GLU A 281 -11.77 -19.05 12.11
N ILE A 282 -10.75 -18.19 12.35
CA ILE A 282 -10.55 -16.99 11.59
C ILE A 282 -9.17 -16.98 10.92
N LYS A 283 -9.09 -16.26 9.79
CA LYS A 283 -7.84 -15.98 9.06
C LYS A 283 -7.64 -14.48 9.06
N LEU A 284 -6.51 -14.03 9.57
CA LEU A 284 -6.13 -12.64 9.65
C LEU A 284 -5.41 -12.16 8.37
N PRO A 285 -5.31 -10.84 8.11
CA PRO A 285 -4.52 -10.33 6.99
C PRO A 285 -3.08 -10.82 7.02
N GLY A 286 -2.48 -11.00 5.84
CA GLY A 286 -1.07 -11.36 5.71
C GLY A 286 -0.12 -10.28 6.24
N PRO A 287 1.16 -10.63 6.49
CA PRO A 287 2.14 -9.74 7.15
C PRO A 287 2.51 -8.50 6.32
N ILE A 288 2.18 -8.49 5.03
CA ILE A 288 2.39 -7.32 4.17
C ILE A 288 1.45 -6.14 4.51
N SER A 289 0.29 -6.42 5.13
CA SER A 289 -0.78 -5.45 5.33
C SER A 289 -0.66 -4.69 6.65
N ILE A 290 -0.85 -3.37 6.62
CA ILE A 290 -0.99 -2.54 7.82
C ILE A 290 -2.11 -3.03 8.76
N ALA A 291 -3.18 -3.65 8.24
CA ALA A 291 -4.21 -4.26 9.07
C ALA A 291 -3.64 -5.30 10.04
N ARG A 292 -2.72 -6.15 9.56
CA ARG A 292 -2.03 -7.12 10.41
C ARG A 292 -1.22 -6.42 11.50
N HIS A 293 -0.49 -5.39 11.15
CA HIS A 293 0.33 -4.64 12.10
C HIS A 293 -0.54 -3.92 13.16
N LEU A 294 -1.69 -3.36 12.78
CA LEU A 294 -2.64 -2.79 13.75
C LEU A 294 -3.10 -3.83 14.76
N ILE A 295 -3.51 -5.01 14.29
CA ILE A 295 -3.97 -6.11 15.13
C ILE A 295 -2.86 -6.59 16.08
N GLU A 296 -1.66 -6.87 15.57
CA GLU A 296 -0.53 -7.36 16.36
C GLU A 296 0.02 -6.30 17.32
N THR A 297 -0.01 -5.01 16.95
CA THR A 297 0.36 -3.91 17.85
C THR A 297 -0.57 -3.84 19.07
N TRP A 298 -1.89 -4.02 18.87
CA TRP A 298 -2.83 -4.10 19.97
C TRP A 298 -2.69 -5.40 20.77
N TYR A 299 -2.53 -6.52 20.07
CA TYR A 299 -2.37 -7.83 20.70
C TYR A 299 -1.12 -7.91 21.58
N GLY A 300 -0.03 -7.31 21.14
CA GLY A 300 1.25 -7.25 21.85
C GLY A 300 2.26 -8.32 21.45
N ASP A 301 1.92 -9.19 20.48
CA ASP A 301 2.78 -10.24 19.93
C ASP A 301 2.32 -10.64 18.52
N HIS A 302 3.05 -11.56 17.88
CA HIS A 302 2.66 -12.14 16.61
C HIS A 302 1.52 -13.16 16.75
N LEU A 303 0.60 -13.13 15.79
CA LEU A 303 -0.50 -14.08 15.71
C LEU A 303 -0.25 -15.11 14.59
N PRO A 304 -0.70 -16.37 14.75
CA PRO A 304 -0.59 -17.36 13.69
C PRO A 304 -1.51 -17.07 12.51
N GLY A 305 -1.26 -17.77 11.40
CA GLY A 305 -2.10 -17.71 10.21
C GLY A 305 -1.97 -16.41 9.43
N GLY A 306 -2.55 -16.39 8.24
CA GLY A 306 -2.62 -15.24 7.35
C GLY A 306 -3.15 -15.64 5.98
N TRP A 307 -3.75 -14.70 5.23
CA TRP A 307 -4.26 -14.88 3.86
C TRP A 307 -3.69 -13.85 2.89
#